data_e796cd4f6c850bbc026e34242d3cfc76
#
_entry.id   e796cd4f6c850bbc026e34242d3cfc76
#
_cell.length_a   1.000
_cell.length_b   1.000
_cell.length_c   1.000
_cell.angle_alpha   90.00
_cell.angle_beta   90.00
_cell.angle_gamma   90.00
#
_symmetry.space_group_name_H-M   'P 1'
#
loop_
_entity.id
_entity.type
_entity.pdbx_description
1 polymer ?
#
loop_
_entity_poly.entity_id
_entity_poly.type
_entity_poly.pdbx_seq_one_letter_code
_entity_poly.pdbx_strand_id
1 'polypeptide(L)'
;MVHLIDWVAESKAVGSGVTLLKQIAREVDAVLVVGGSELTQKVLPALGARSCGTLTKFVRPLRPLQRVRGEKPGLRLIAQFARSVIWSLKSAGTPASGWAAHAITPGDPALDAVHWPSVTGDAAVFERTADSIQYLLKCPAARMEIYSVSKDGVNRGYFILAHVPGQVRIADFYVDTDDAASWRAVIQLAISQAHRNPAAAEVAAVGSDPVTRRALSECGFHVRGEAPMRLLSVTGAVLPEGPIRVQMIDSDAAYLHANKNVYWA
;
A
#
# COMPACT_ATOMS: atom_id res chain seq x y z
N MET A 1 -5.71 4.41 16.91
CA MET A 1 -4.49 3.65 16.54
C MET A 1 -3.58 4.52 15.68
N VAL A 2 -2.26 4.45 15.89
CA VAL A 2 -1.27 5.15 15.04
C VAL A 2 -0.32 4.14 14.41
N HIS A 3 0.24 4.47 13.23
CA HIS A 3 1.27 3.67 12.57
C HIS A 3 2.63 4.29 12.85
N LEU A 4 3.55 3.51 13.42
CA LEU A 4 4.93 3.90 13.62
C LEU A 4 5.71 3.64 12.32
N ILE A 5 6.11 4.69 11.63
CA ILE A 5 6.75 4.60 10.31
C ILE A 5 8.27 4.45 10.49
N ASP A 6 8.90 5.38 11.19
CA ASP A 6 10.33 5.38 11.43
C ASP A 6 10.66 5.44 12.92
N TRP A 7 11.61 4.60 13.32
CA TRP A 7 12.09 4.51 14.68
C TRP A 7 13.62 4.36 14.68
N VAL A 8 14.28 5.49 14.84
CA VAL A 8 15.75 5.58 14.85
C VAL A 8 16.20 6.20 16.15
N ALA A 9 17.24 5.64 16.74
CA ALA A 9 17.94 6.22 17.88
C ALA A 9 19.45 6.26 17.60
N GLU A 10 20.12 7.30 18.07
CA GLU A 10 21.58 7.36 17.99
C GLU A 10 22.22 6.25 18.82
N SER A 11 23.33 5.70 18.32
CA SER A 11 24.07 4.64 19.02
C SER A 11 24.54 5.03 20.41
N LYS A 12 24.73 6.34 20.66
CA LYS A 12 25.14 6.89 21.98
C LYS A 12 23.99 6.99 22.98
N ALA A 13 22.73 6.94 22.51
CA ALA A 13 21.51 7.05 23.32
C ALA A 13 20.80 5.70 23.44
N VAL A 14 21.52 4.71 23.98
CA VAL A 14 20.99 3.34 24.15
C VAL A 14 19.68 3.37 24.96
N GLY A 15 18.62 2.75 24.40
CA GLY A 15 17.31 2.65 25.05
C GLY A 15 16.37 3.83 24.81
N SER A 16 16.82 4.97 24.25
CA SER A 16 15.98 6.14 24.00
C SER A 16 14.81 5.82 23.06
N GLY A 17 15.03 5.02 22.02
CA GLY A 17 13.98 4.58 21.12
C GLY A 17 12.88 3.78 21.83
N VAL A 18 13.23 2.88 22.74
CA VAL A 18 12.26 2.11 23.55
C VAL A 18 11.48 3.04 24.48
N THR A 19 12.15 4.02 25.09
CA THR A 19 11.50 5.02 25.95
C THR A 19 10.50 5.84 25.17
N LEU A 20 10.88 6.33 23.99
CA LEU A 20 10.00 7.08 23.10
C LEU A 20 8.79 6.25 22.66
N LEU A 21 9.01 4.99 22.24
CA LEU A 21 7.93 4.09 21.87
C LEU A 21 6.95 3.86 23.02
N LYS A 22 7.45 3.65 24.24
CA LYS A 22 6.59 3.51 25.43
C LYS A 22 5.82 4.77 25.74
N GLN A 23 6.40 5.95 25.52
CA GLN A 23 5.71 7.22 25.70
C GLN A 23 4.59 7.37 24.68
N ILE A 24 4.85 7.16 23.39
CA ILE A 24 3.83 7.21 22.33
C ILE A 24 2.70 6.22 22.64
N ALA A 25 3.04 4.98 23.04
CA ALA A 25 2.04 3.96 23.32
C ALA A 25 1.12 4.30 24.52
N ARG A 26 1.51 5.25 25.40
CA ARG A 26 0.66 5.74 26.49
C ARG A 26 -0.31 6.83 26.05
N GLU A 27 0.00 7.53 24.97
CA GLU A 27 -0.80 8.65 24.43
C GLU A 27 -1.86 8.16 23.43
N VAL A 28 -1.81 6.88 23.01
CA VAL A 28 -2.72 6.34 22.01
C VAL A 28 -3.21 4.96 22.42
N ASP A 29 -4.37 4.54 21.90
CA ASP A 29 -4.94 3.22 22.21
C ASP A 29 -4.06 2.07 21.72
N ALA A 30 -3.45 2.24 20.53
CA ALA A 30 -2.57 1.23 19.96
C ALA A 30 -1.56 1.83 18.97
N VAL A 31 -0.39 1.20 18.90
CA VAL A 31 0.68 1.50 17.92
C VAL A 31 0.83 0.29 17.01
N LEU A 32 0.61 0.48 15.71
CA LEU A 32 0.93 -0.48 14.68
C LEU A 32 2.38 -0.30 14.22
N VAL A 33 3.14 -1.39 14.17
CA VAL A 33 4.50 -1.43 13.63
C VAL A 33 4.56 -2.44 12.50
N VAL A 34 5.05 -2.02 11.35
CA VAL A 34 5.21 -2.85 10.16
C VAL A 34 6.69 -3.01 9.82
N GLY A 35 7.19 -4.23 9.81
CA GLY A 35 8.60 -4.52 9.53
C GLY A 35 9.54 -4.09 10.66
N GLY A 36 10.62 -3.41 10.29
CA GLY A 36 11.69 -2.99 11.19
C GLY A 36 12.91 -3.92 11.16
N SER A 37 13.98 -3.49 11.84
CA SER A 37 15.22 -4.26 11.95
C SER A 37 15.04 -5.55 12.77
N GLU A 38 16.01 -6.45 12.71
CA GLU A 38 16.02 -7.66 13.56
C GLU A 38 15.93 -7.30 15.05
N LEU A 39 16.58 -6.21 15.46
CA LEU A 39 16.50 -5.73 16.85
C LEU A 39 15.08 -5.28 17.19
N THR A 40 14.42 -4.53 16.30
CA THR A 40 13.01 -4.13 16.46
C THR A 40 12.12 -5.35 16.64
N GLN A 41 12.31 -6.39 15.82
CA GLN A 41 11.53 -7.62 15.88
C GLN A 41 11.75 -8.43 17.19
N LYS A 42 12.89 -8.27 17.85
CA LYS A 42 13.17 -8.85 19.17
C LYS A 42 12.60 -8.03 20.32
N VAL A 43 12.68 -6.71 20.22
CA VAL A 43 12.24 -5.77 21.29
C VAL A 43 10.72 -5.69 21.39
N LEU A 44 10.00 -5.62 20.27
CA LEU A 44 8.54 -5.44 20.28
C LEU A 44 7.78 -6.51 21.08
N PRO A 45 8.05 -7.82 20.94
CA PRO A 45 7.40 -8.84 21.78
C PRO A 45 7.73 -8.69 23.27
N ALA A 46 8.97 -8.29 23.60
CA ALA A 46 9.36 -8.04 24.99
C ALA A 46 8.63 -6.83 25.61
N LEU A 47 8.08 -5.93 24.78
CA LEU A 47 7.23 -4.82 25.20
C LEU A 47 5.72 -5.20 25.24
N GLY A 48 5.36 -6.44 24.91
CA GLY A 48 3.99 -6.91 24.89
C GLY A 48 3.28 -6.74 23.52
N ALA A 49 4.01 -6.38 22.48
CA ALA A 49 3.43 -6.28 21.13
C ALA A 49 3.03 -7.67 20.62
N ARG A 50 1.77 -7.82 20.20
CA ARG A 50 1.25 -9.06 19.60
C ARG A 50 1.41 -9.03 18.07
N SER A 51 1.55 -10.19 17.45
CA SER A 51 1.48 -10.33 15.99
C SER A 51 0.04 -10.11 15.53
N CYS A 52 -0.14 -9.32 14.49
CA CYS A 52 -1.44 -9.05 13.86
C CYS A 52 -1.44 -9.31 12.36
N GLY A 53 -0.47 -10.10 11.87
CA GLY A 53 -0.40 -10.52 10.47
C GLY A 53 0.89 -10.12 9.77
N THR A 54 0.80 -10.05 8.46
CA THR A 54 1.95 -9.77 7.57
C THR A 54 1.51 -8.84 6.45
N LEU A 55 2.28 -7.78 6.21
CA LEU A 55 2.14 -6.94 5.04
C LEU A 55 2.95 -7.54 3.89
N THR A 56 2.27 -7.93 2.82
CA THR A 56 2.89 -8.50 1.61
C THR A 56 3.09 -7.41 0.56
N LYS A 57 4.31 -7.30 0.04
CA LYS A 57 4.67 -6.40 -1.06
C LYS A 57 4.43 -7.11 -2.39
N PHE A 58 3.70 -6.45 -3.28
CA PHE A 58 3.33 -6.95 -4.59
C PHE A 58 3.86 -6.05 -5.69
N VAL A 59 4.24 -6.64 -6.81
CA VAL A 59 4.67 -5.91 -8.00
C VAL A 59 4.16 -6.57 -9.25
N ARG A 60 3.83 -5.74 -10.25
CA ARG A 60 3.47 -6.14 -11.59
C ARG A 60 4.30 -5.35 -12.60
N PRO A 61 5.17 -5.99 -13.40
CA PRO A 61 5.85 -5.33 -14.50
C PRO A 61 4.86 -4.85 -15.55
N LEU A 62 5.02 -3.60 -16.01
CA LEU A 62 4.26 -3.02 -17.11
C LEU A 62 5.10 -2.98 -18.39
N ARG A 63 6.33 -2.49 -18.28
CA ARG A 63 7.27 -2.28 -19.39
C ARG A 63 8.66 -2.76 -19.01
N PRO A 64 8.98 -4.06 -19.18
CA PRO A 64 10.26 -4.63 -18.78
C PRO A 64 11.48 -3.91 -19.39
N LEU A 65 11.36 -3.38 -20.63
CA LEU A 65 12.44 -2.64 -21.29
C LEU A 65 12.76 -1.30 -20.60
N GLN A 66 11.77 -0.62 -20.06
CA GLN A 66 11.99 0.63 -19.31
C GLN A 66 12.86 0.44 -18.09
N ARG A 67 12.75 -0.72 -17.47
CA ARG A 67 13.50 -1.07 -16.26
C ARG A 67 15.01 -1.16 -16.49
N VAL A 68 15.43 -1.66 -17.65
CA VAL A 68 16.84 -1.89 -17.97
C VAL A 68 17.48 -0.72 -18.72
N ARG A 69 16.69 0.27 -19.08
CA ARG A 69 17.15 1.42 -19.83
C ARG A 69 18.14 2.24 -19.02
N GLY A 70 19.36 2.38 -19.55
CA GLY A 70 20.44 3.16 -18.91
C GLY A 70 21.25 2.41 -17.87
N GLU A 71 20.91 1.16 -17.57
CA GLU A 71 21.69 0.30 -16.66
C GLU A 71 22.85 -0.37 -17.41
N LYS A 72 23.98 -0.59 -16.69
CA LYS A 72 25.09 -1.33 -17.25
C LYS A 72 24.75 -2.81 -17.39
N PRO A 73 25.01 -3.42 -18.58
CA PRO A 73 24.70 -4.83 -18.80
C PRO A 73 25.48 -5.73 -17.84
N GLY A 74 24.81 -6.73 -17.30
CA GLY A 74 25.37 -7.73 -16.39
C GLY A 74 24.41 -8.90 -16.18
N LEU A 75 24.89 -10.05 -15.75
CA LEU A 75 24.10 -11.28 -15.58
C LEU A 75 22.88 -11.05 -14.66
N ARG A 76 23.03 -10.26 -13.61
CA ARG A 76 21.93 -9.91 -12.70
C ARG A 76 20.83 -9.13 -13.41
N LEU A 77 21.20 -8.17 -14.27
CA LEU A 77 20.24 -7.37 -15.04
C LEU A 77 19.49 -8.23 -16.05
N ILE A 78 20.19 -9.14 -16.73
CA ILE A 78 19.58 -10.10 -17.67
C ILE A 78 18.56 -10.98 -16.94
N ALA A 79 18.93 -11.54 -15.81
CA ALA A 79 18.02 -12.38 -15.01
C ALA A 79 16.78 -11.60 -14.52
N GLN A 80 16.97 -10.35 -14.08
CA GLN A 80 15.88 -9.48 -13.68
C GLN A 80 14.97 -9.12 -14.86
N PHE A 81 15.54 -8.84 -16.01
CA PHE A 81 14.79 -8.55 -17.24
C PHE A 81 13.96 -9.77 -17.66
N ALA A 82 14.59 -10.96 -17.77
CA ALA A 82 13.90 -12.19 -18.13
C ALA A 82 12.72 -12.48 -17.17
N ARG A 83 12.94 -12.36 -15.87
CA ARG A 83 11.88 -12.48 -14.87
C ARG A 83 10.76 -11.47 -15.10
N SER A 84 11.08 -10.19 -15.34
CA SER A 84 10.10 -9.15 -15.57
C SER A 84 9.28 -9.41 -16.84
N VAL A 85 9.91 -9.93 -17.89
CA VAL A 85 9.20 -10.36 -19.12
C VAL A 85 8.22 -11.49 -18.79
N ILE A 86 8.68 -12.56 -18.14
CA ILE A 86 7.83 -13.69 -17.77
C ILE A 86 6.64 -13.22 -16.92
N TRP A 87 6.88 -12.36 -15.95
CA TRP A 87 5.84 -11.83 -15.07
C TRP A 87 4.85 -10.91 -15.79
N SER A 88 5.31 -10.17 -16.82
CA SER A 88 4.42 -9.31 -17.62
C SER A 88 3.44 -10.09 -18.50
N LEU A 89 3.73 -11.37 -18.78
CA LEU A 89 2.85 -12.22 -19.59
C LEU A 89 1.55 -12.61 -18.87
N LYS A 90 1.54 -12.58 -17.54
CA LYS A 90 0.31 -12.85 -16.78
C LYS A 90 -0.68 -11.70 -16.98
N SER A 91 -1.81 -11.97 -17.61
CA SER A 91 -2.85 -10.96 -17.84
C SER A 91 -3.40 -10.42 -16.51
N ALA A 92 -3.65 -9.10 -16.46
CA ALA A 92 -4.44 -8.51 -15.38
C ALA A 92 -5.92 -8.81 -15.52
N GLY A 93 -6.34 -9.24 -16.72
CA GLY A 93 -7.75 -9.24 -17.11
C GLY A 93 -8.27 -7.83 -17.37
N THR A 94 -9.52 -7.75 -17.73
CA THR A 94 -10.29 -6.52 -17.83
C THR A 94 -11.42 -6.55 -16.80
N PRO A 95 -11.81 -5.40 -16.22
CA PRO A 95 -12.98 -5.38 -15.36
C PRO A 95 -14.23 -5.83 -16.13
N ALA A 96 -15.12 -6.50 -15.43
CA ALA A 96 -16.42 -6.85 -16.00
C ALA A 96 -17.17 -5.59 -16.46
N SER A 97 -18.14 -5.76 -17.35
CA SER A 97 -18.97 -4.66 -17.85
C SER A 97 -19.60 -3.85 -16.70
N GLY A 98 -19.76 -2.56 -16.90
CA GLY A 98 -20.35 -1.63 -15.94
C GLY A 98 -19.36 -0.97 -14.99
N TRP A 99 -18.13 -1.49 -14.86
CA TRP A 99 -17.12 -0.86 -14.01
C TRP A 99 -16.41 0.29 -14.72
N ALA A 100 -16.32 1.44 -14.06
CA ALA A 100 -15.63 2.64 -14.56
C ALA A 100 -14.83 3.33 -13.44
N ALA A 101 -13.78 4.06 -13.85
CA ALA A 101 -12.98 4.92 -12.96
C ALA A 101 -13.02 6.36 -13.48
N HIS A 102 -13.28 7.29 -12.59
CA HIS A 102 -13.36 8.72 -12.86
C HIS A 102 -12.32 9.46 -12.03
N ALA A 103 -11.44 10.22 -12.68
CA ALA A 103 -10.44 11.01 -11.95
C ALA A 103 -11.14 12.13 -11.16
N ILE A 104 -10.68 12.33 -9.93
CA ILE A 104 -11.13 13.42 -9.05
C ILE A 104 -9.94 14.36 -8.85
N THR A 105 -10.14 15.66 -9.00
CA THR A 105 -9.11 16.66 -8.68
C THR A 105 -9.18 17.03 -7.20
N PRO A 106 -8.04 17.32 -6.54
CA PRO A 106 -8.06 17.82 -5.18
C PRO A 106 -8.93 19.10 -5.08
N GLY A 107 -9.84 19.12 -4.11
CA GLY A 107 -10.81 20.21 -3.91
C GLY A 107 -12.11 20.06 -4.71
N ASP A 108 -12.27 19.02 -5.51
CA ASP A 108 -13.53 18.71 -6.20
C ASP A 108 -14.55 18.17 -5.18
N PRO A 109 -15.80 18.70 -5.16
CA PRO A 109 -16.88 18.16 -4.32
C PRO A 109 -17.18 16.67 -4.55
N ALA A 110 -16.80 16.12 -5.69
CA ALA A 110 -16.88 14.68 -5.96
C ALA A 110 -16.09 13.82 -4.95
N LEU A 111 -15.11 14.42 -4.24
CA LEU A 111 -14.37 13.74 -3.19
C LEU A 111 -15.27 13.38 -1.99
N ASP A 112 -16.24 14.23 -1.66
CA ASP A 112 -17.20 14.00 -0.57
C ASP A 112 -18.17 12.85 -0.91
N ALA A 113 -18.39 12.60 -2.20
CA ALA A 113 -19.25 11.53 -2.69
C ALA A 113 -18.53 10.16 -2.82
N VAL A 114 -17.23 10.10 -2.52
CA VAL A 114 -16.47 8.84 -2.54
C VAL A 114 -16.95 7.93 -1.41
N HIS A 115 -17.12 6.65 -1.72
CA HIS A 115 -17.44 5.66 -0.69
C HIS A 115 -16.17 5.24 0.06
N TRP A 116 -16.02 5.77 1.29
CA TRP A 116 -14.88 5.50 2.15
C TRP A 116 -15.08 4.21 2.97
N PRO A 117 -13.98 3.51 3.37
CA PRO A 117 -14.09 2.35 4.26
C PRO A 117 -14.75 2.75 5.58
N SER A 118 -15.72 1.97 5.99
CA SER A 118 -16.35 2.14 7.30
C SER A 118 -15.58 1.36 8.36
N VAL A 119 -15.57 1.86 9.59
CA VAL A 119 -14.98 1.19 10.75
C VAL A 119 -15.76 -0.04 11.23
N THR A 120 -16.91 -0.32 10.62
CA THR A 120 -17.82 -1.42 10.98
C THR A 120 -17.62 -2.69 10.15
N GLY A 121 -16.59 -2.73 9.30
CA GLY A 121 -16.26 -3.90 8.48
C GLY A 121 -15.49 -4.98 9.23
N ASP A 122 -15.34 -6.17 8.60
CA ASP A 122 -14.63 -7.33 9.18
C ASP A 122 -13.12 -7.09 9.37
N ALA A 123 -12.56 -6.04 8.77
CA ALA A 123 -11.16 -5.66 8.90
C ALA A 123 -11.03 -4.28 9.53
N ALA A 124 -10.12 -4.15 10.50
CA ALA A 124 -9.73 -2.84 10.99
C ALA A 124 -8.99 -2.07 9.89
N VAL A 125 -9.36 -0.81 9.68
CA VAL A 125 -8.78 0.08 8.67
C VAL A 125 -8.34 1.39 9.33
N PHE A 126 -7.36 2.06 8.73
CA PHE A 126 -7.09 3.46 9.09
C PHE A 126 -8.22 4.33 8.58
N GLU A 127 -8.57 5.33 9.36
CA GLU A 127 -9.64 6.27 9.00
C GLU A 127 -9.35 6.93 7.64
N ARG A 128 -10.38 6.99 6.80
CA ARG A 128 -10.39 7.67 5.52
C ARG A 128 -11.55 8.67 5.51
N THR A 129 -11.20 9.93 5.39
CA THR A 129 -12.15 11.02 5.17
C THR A 129 -11.70 11.84 3.96
N ALA A 130 -12.60 12.58 3.35
CA ALA A 130 -12.24 13.49 2.26
C ALA A 130 -11.10 14.43 2.67
N ASP A 131 -11.14 15.00 3.87
CA ASP A 131 -10.11 15.90 4.39
C ASP A 131 -8.77 15.23 4.59
N SER A 132 -8.74 14.01 5.20
CA SER A 132 -7.50 13.27 5.42
C SER A 132 -6.85 12.88 4.09
N ILE A 133 -7.63 12.45 3.13
CA ILE A 133 -7.13 12.10 1.78
C ILE A 133 -6.68 13.36 1.05
N GLN A 134 -7.44 14.46 1.11
CA GLN A 134 -7.04 15.72 0.49
C GLN A 134 -5.70 16.24 1.04
N TYR A 135 -5.46 16.07 2.35
CA TYR A 135 -4.16 16.38 2.96
C TYR A 135 -3.04 15.50 2.39
N LEU A 136 -3.25 14.18 2.32
CA LEU A 136 -2.27 13.22 1.82
C LEU A 136 -1.95 13.43 0.33
N LEU A 137 -2.95 13.78 -0.49
CA LEU A 137 -2.76 14.09 -1.92
C LEU A 137 -1.86 15.31 -2.18
N LYS A 138 -1.69 16.20 -1.19
CA LYS A 138 -0.80 17.37 -1.27
C LYS A 138 0.66 17.04 -0.99
N CYS A 139 1.00 15.81 -0.63
CA CYS A 139 2.39 15.43 -0.33
C CYS A 139 3.30 15.66 -1.55
N PRO A 140 4.34 16.50 -1.43
CA PRO A 140 5.19 16.87 -2.58
C PRO A 140 6.16 15.75 -3.00
N ALA A 141 6.29 14.68 -2.22
CA ALA A 141 7.24 13.61 -2.49
C ALA A 141 6.79 12.66 -3.64
N ALA A 142 5.50 12.68 -4.01
CA ALA A 142 4.98 11.95 -5.15
C ALA A 142 3.80 12.70 -5.77
N ARG A 143 3.64 12.58 -7.09
CA ARG A 143 2.41 13.03 -7.76
C ARG A 143 1.31 12.02 -7.46
N MET A 144 0.27 12.46 -6.78
CA MET A 144 -0.86 11.62 -6.39
C MET A 144 -2.07 11.90 -7.30
N GLU A 145 -2.79 10.84 -7.64
CA GLU A 145 -4.04 10.90 -8.41
C GLU A 145 -5.08 10.02 -7.73
N ILE A 146 -6.27 10.54 -7.51
CA ILE A 146 -7.40 9.78 -6.96
C ILE A 146 -8.47 9.56 -8.03
N TYR A 147 -9.07 8.37 -7.98
CA TYR A 147 -10.15 7.98 -8.87
C TYR A 147 -11.31 7.40 -8.05
N SER A 148 -12.53 7.92 -8.27
CA SER A 148 -13.73 7.21 -7.83
C SER A 148 -13.98 6.01 -8.75
N VAL A 149 -14.52 4.94 -8.18
CA VAL A 149 -14.87 3.72 -8.91
C VAL A 149 -16.37 3.52 -8.84
N SER A 150 -17.00 3.34 -9.99
CA SER A 150 -18.43 3.07 -10.09
C SER A 150 -18.70 1.73 -10.78
N LYS A 151 -19.85 1.13 -10.44
CA LYS A 151 -20.43 -0.01 -11.14
C LYS A 151 -21.86 0.37 -11.55
N ASP A 152 -22.12 0.28 -12.85
CA ASP A 152 -23.44 0.65 -13.44
C ASP A 152 -23.90 2.06 -13.00
N GLY A 153 -22.94 3.02 -12.93
CA GLY A 153 -23.17 4.41 -12.53
C GLY A 153 -23.24 4.67 -11.01
N VAL A 154 -23.25 3.63 -10.18
CA VAL A 154 -23.27 3.76 -8.72
C VAL A 154 -21.84 3.75 -8.18
N ASN A 155 -21.48 4.75 -7.35
CA ASN A 155 -20.17 4.80 -6.68
C ASN A 155 -20.03 3.61 -5.70
N ARG A 156 -18.92 2.87 -5.83
CA ARG A 156 -18.65 1.65 -5.08
C ARG A 156 -17.30 1.70 -4.33
N GLY A 157 -16.50 2.74 -4.55
CA GLY A 157 -15.20 2.84 -3.92
C GLY A 157 -14.24 3.77 -4.65
N TYR A 158 -12.94 3.54 -4.47
CA TYR A 158 -11.89 4.39 -5.04
C TYR A 158 -10.56 3.64 -5.16
N PHE A 159 -9.61 4.27 -5.86
CA PHE A 159 -8.20 3.98 -5.72
C PHE A 159 -7.35 5.25 -5.88
N ILE A 160 -6.16 5.22 -5.29
CA ILE A 160 -5.17 6.30 -5.34
C ILE A 160 -3.90 5.77 -5.98
N LEU A 161 -3.39 6.48 -6.96
CA LEU A 161 -2.10 6.21 -7.59
C LEU A 161 -1.07 7.24 -7.13
N ALA A 162 0.09 6.77 -6.69
CA ALA A 162 1.26 7.60 -6.44
C ALA A 162 2.30 7.33 -7.53
N HIS A 163 2.72 8.39 -8.22
CA HIS A 163 3.70 8.33 -9.29
C HIS A 163 5.07 8.72 -8.75
N VAL A 164 5.97 7.76 -8.72
CA VAL A 164 7.39 7.96 -8.40
C VAL A 164 8.23 7.62 -9.64
N PRO A 165 9.50 8.05 -9.73
CA PRO A 165 10.33 7.76 -10.89
C PRO A 165 10.37 6.28 -11.23
N GLY A 166 9.91 5.93 -12.44
CA GLY A 166 9.90 4.56 -12.96
C GLY A 166 8.83 3.62 -12.43
N GLN A 167 8.06 4.00 -11.40
CA GLN A 167 7.07 3.15 -10.75
C GLN A 167 5.76 3.90 -10.51
N VAL A 168 4.62 3.22 -10.69
CA VAL A 168 3.32 3.66 -10.16
C VAL A 168 2.96 2.78 -8.99
N ARG A 169 2.50 3.37 -7.89
CA ARG A 169 2.05 2.67 -6.69
C ARG A 169 0.54 2.79 -6.57
N ILE A 170 -0.14 1.68 -6.36
CA ILE A 170 -1.52 1.73 -5.85
C ILE A 170 -1.39 2.03 -4.37
N ALA A 171 -1.44 3.34 -4.06
CA ALA A 171 -1.19 3.84 -2.72
C ALA A 171 -2.32 3.47 -1.75
N ASP A 172 -3.54 3.48 -2.25
CA ASP A 172 -4.74 3.09 -1.53
C ASP A 172 -5.81 2.57 -2.50
N PHE A 173 -6.67 1.65 -2.06
CA PHE A 173 -7.82 1.20 -2.83
C PHE A 173 -8.85 0.52 -1.94
N TYR A 174 -10.11 0.73 -2.29
CA TYR A 174 -11.25 0.20 -1.55
C TYR A 174 -12.45 -0.04 -2.46
N VAL A 175 -13.26 -1.02 -2.11
CA VAL A 175 -14.60 -1.24 -2.66
C VAL A 175 -15.52 -1.70 -1.53
N ASP A 176 -16.77 -1.25 -1.55
CA ASP A 176 -17.79 -1.41 -0.51
C ASP A 176 -18.43 -2.82 -0.46
N THR A 177 -17.67 -3.85 -0.76
CA THR A 177 -18.14 -5.24 -0.77
C THR A 177 -16.99 -6.20 -0.51
N ASP A 178 -17.29 -7.37 0.02
CA ASP A 178 -16.32 -8.46 0.22
C ASP A 178 -16.20 -9.38 -1.00
N ASP A 179 -16.94 -9.09 -2.08
CA ASP A 179 -16.88 -9.86 -3.31
C ASP A 179 -15.52 -9.72 -4.02
N ALA A 180 -14.84 -10.86 -4.16
CA ALA A 180 -13.51 -10.93 -4.76
C ALA A 180 -13.45 -10.39 -6.21
N ALA A 181 -14.55 -10.49 -6.98
CA ALA A 181 -14.58 -9.97 -8.35
C ALA A 181 -14.57 -8.43 -8.36
N SER A 182 -15.25 -7.80 -7.42
CA SER A 182 -15.26 -6.35 -7.26
C SER A 182 -13.88 -5.80 -6.85
N TRP A 183 -13.19 -6.46 -5.92
CA TRP A 183 -11.80 -6.10 -5.58
C TRP A 183 -10.87 -6.22 -6.78
N ARG A 184 -11.01 -7.28 -7.59
CA ARG A 184 -10.26 -7.41 -8.84
C ARG A 184 -10.56 -6.28 -9.82
N ALA A 185 -11.83 -5.90 -9.97
CA ALA A 185 -12.23 -4.83 -10.89
C ALA A 185 -11.55 -3.50 -10.54
N VAL A 186 -11.51 -3.13 -9.25
CA VAL A 186 -10.80 -1.92 -8.78
C VAL A 186 -9.31 -1.97 -9.14
N ILE A 187 -8.66 -3.11 -8.86
CA ILE A 187 -7.22 -3.28 -9.16
C ILE A 187 -6.97 -3.25 -10.68
N GLN A 188 -7.83 -3.85 -11.49
CA GLN A 188 -7.74 -3.83 -12.96
C GLN A 188 -7.88 -2.41 -13.52
N LEU A 189 -8.80 -1.61 -12.97
CA LEU A 189 -8.94 -0.20 -13.30
C LEU A 189 -7.68 0.58 -12.92
N ALA A 190 -7.14 0.36 -11.72
CA ALA A 190 -5.90 1.00 -11.27
C ALA A 190 -4.71 0.65 -12.18
N ILE A 191 -4.55 -0.61 -12.59
CA ILE A 191 -3.54 -1.04 -13.56
C ILE A 191 -3.73 -0.32 -14.90
N SER A 192 -4.97 -0.23 -15.39
CA SER A 192 -5.28 0.46 -16.65
C SER A 192 -4.88 1.93 -16.60
N GLN A 193 -5.15 2.63 -15.50
CA GLN A 193 -4.72 4.02 -15.33
C GLN A 193 -3.18 4.13 -15.21
N ALA A 194 -2.53 3.22 -14.46
CA ALA A 194 -1.07 3.19 -14.34
C ALA A 194 -0.38 2.99 -15.69
N HIS A 195 -0.97 2.23 -16.60
CA HIS A 195 -0.47 2.05 -17.96
C HIS A 195 -0.42 3.35 -18.78
N ARG A 196 -1.19 4.37 -18.42
CA ARG A 196 -1.16 5.69 -19.11
C ARG A 196 0.12 6.47 -18.81
N ASN A 197 0.84 6.13 -17.75
CA ASN A 197 2.16 6.72 -17.49
C ASN A 197 3.23 5.98 -18.31
N PRO A 198 3.77 6.57 -19.41
CA PRO A 198 4.74 5.90 -20.27
C PRO A 198 6.09 5.65 -19.58
N ALA A 199 6.41 6.41 -18.53
CA ALA A 199 7.64 6.26 -17.76
C ALA A 199 7.58 5.12 -16.73
N ALA A 200 6.39 4.59 -16.43
CA ALA A 200 6.25 3.52 -15.45
C ALA A 200 6.71 2.18 -16.02
N ALA A 201 7.74 1.60 -15.41
CA ALA A 201 8.21 0.26 -15.73
C ALA A 201 7.37 -0.82 -15.02
N GLU A 202 6.81 -0.50 -13.84
CA GLU A 202 6.04 -1.43 -13.03
C GLU A 202 4.97 -0.72 -12.19
N VAL A 203 3.99 -1.50 -11.72
CA VAL A 203 3.04 -1.12 -10.66
C VAL A 203 3.37 -1.88 -9.40
N ALA A 204 3.37 -1.18 -8.26
CA ALA A 204 3.53 -1.77 -6.94
C ALA A 204 2.28 -1.58 -6.09
N ALA A 205 2.03 -2.52 -5.20
CA ALA A 205 0.93 -2.48 -4.22
C ALA A 205 1.34 -3.24 -2.96
N VAL A 206 0.58 -3.09 -1.91
CA VAL A 206 0.67 -3.93 -0.71
C VAL A 206 -0.69 -4.54 -0.39
N GLY A 207 -0.67 -5.65 0.35
CA GLY A 207 -1.86 -6.30 0.88
C GLY A 207 -1.56 -6.96 2.21
N SER A 208 -2.38 -6.70 3.21
CA SER A 208 -2.24 -7.26 4.56
C SER A 208 -3.35 -8.23 4.92
N ASP A 209 -4.49 -8.14 4.26
CA ASP A 209 -5.64 -9.03 4.47
C ASP A 209 -5.80 -10.05 3.31
N PRO A 210 -6.47 -11.18 3.53
CA PRO A 210 -6.59 -12.24 2.54
C PRO A 210 -7.28 -11.81 1.25
N VAL A 211 -8.28 -10.91 1.32
CA VAL A 211 -9.08 -10.49 0.16
C VAL A 211 -8.21 -9.67 -0.79
N THR A 212 -7.53 -8.64 -0.28
CA THR A 212 -6.64 -7.78 -1.08
C THR A 212 -5.46 -8.56 -1.65
N ARG A 213 -4.83 -9.45 -0.86
CA ARG A 213 -3.71 -10.31 -1.32
C ARG A 213 -4.13 -11.22 -2.46
N ARG A 214 -5.30 -11.85 -2.35
CA ARG A 214 -5.86 -12.72 -3.40
C ARG A 214 -6.16 -11.92 -4.66
N ALA A 215 -6.86 -10.80 -4.56
CA ALA A 215 -7.22 -9.97 -5.69
C ALA A 215 -5.98 -9.45 -6.44
N LEU A 216 -4.94 -8.99 -5.74
CA LEU A 216 -3.66 -8.60 -6.34
C LEU A 216 -3.02 -9.77 -7.10
N SER A 217 -2.94 -10.96 -6.49
CA SER A 217 -2.37 -12.15 -7.13
C SER A 217 -3.12 -12.55 -8.39
N GLU A 218 -4.46 -12.51 -8.36
CA GLU A 218 -5.33 -12.83 -9.50
C GLU A 218 -5.19 -11.79 -10.63
N CYS A 219 -4.89 -10.51 -10.29
CA CYS A 219 -4.59 -9.46 -11.27
C CYS A 219 -3.13 -9.48 -11.78
N GLY A 220 -2.37 -10.55 -11.53
CA GLY A 220 -1.03 -10.74 -12.09
C GLY A 220 0.07 -10.03 -11.34
N PHE A 221 -0.15 -9.62 -10.11
CA PHE A 221 0.93 -9.19 -9.23
C PHE A 221 1.70 -10.40 -8.68
N HIS A 222 2.98 -10.18 -8.42
CA HIS A 222 3.90 -11.16 -7.85
C HIS A 222 4.42 -10.68 -6.51
N VAL A 223 4.52 -11.58 -5.54
CA VAL A 223 5.07 -11.30 -4.20
C VAL A 223 6.55 -10.96 -4.30
N ARG A 224 6.98 -9.90 -3.64
CA ARG A 224 8.37 -9.42 -3.59
C ARG A 224 8.98 -9.38 -2.20
N GLY A 225 8.18 -9.54 -1.20
CA GLY A 225 8.62 -9.58 0.18
C GLY A 225 7.46 -9.47 1.13
N GLU A 226 7.76 -9.75 2.37
CA GLU A 226 6.81 -9.69 3.46
C GLU A 226 7.43 -8.94 4.64
N ALA A 227 6.60 -8.24 5.38
CA ALA A 227 6.97 -7.55 6.60
C ALA A 227 6.00 -7.97 7.71
N PRO A 228 6.49 -8.43 8.88
CA PRO A 228 5.62 -8.77 9.98
C PRO A 228 4.92 -7.51 10.51
N MET A 229 3.67 -7.66 10.89
CA MET A 229 2.86 -6.62 11.50
C MET A 229 2.68 -6.92 12.99
N ARG A 230 2.91 -5.92 13.83
CA ARG A 230 2.77 -6.03 15.28
C ARG A 230 1.96 -4.89 15.83
N LEU A 231 1.13 -5.19 16.80
CA LEU A 231 0.26 -4.23 17.46
C LEU A 231 0.62 -4.15 18.95
N LEU A 232 0.98 -2.96 19.40
CA LEU A 232 1.32 -2.66 20.79
C LEU A 232 0.21 -1.77 21.40
N SER A 233 -0.34 -2.17 22.53
CA SER A 233 -1.19 -1.34 23.40
C SER A 233 -0.71 -1.48 24.83
N VAL A 234 -0.64 -0.37 25.54
CA VAL A 234 -0.30 -0.31 26.96
C VAL A 234 -1.42 0.31 27.79
N THR A 235 -2.48 0.80 27.15
CA THR A 235 -3.63 1.45 27.80
C THR A 235 -4.73 0.46 28.20
N GLY A 236 -4.60 -0.81 27.82
CA GLY A 236 -5.66 -1.80 28.01
C GLY A 236 -6.83 -1.66 27.03
N ALA A 237 -6.68 -0.84 25.99
CA ALA A 237 -7.70 -0.69 24.96
C ALA A 237 -8.00 -2.03 24.28
N VAL A 238 -9.26 -2.23 23.91
CA VAL A 238 -9.68 -3.40 23.12
C VAL A 238 -9.08 -3.28 21.72
N LEU A 239 -8.21 -4.21 21.40
CA LEU A 239 -7.56 -4.26 20.09
C LEU A 239 -8.40 -5.09 19.10
N PRO A 240 -8.39 -4.76 17.81
CA PRO A 240 -9.11 -5.53 16.81
C PRO A 240 -8.63 -6.99 16.80
N GLU A 241 -9.55 -7.93 16.81
CA GLU A 241 -9.24 -9.38 16.70
C GLU A 241 -9.10 -9.82 15.25
N GLY A 242 -9.78 -9.12 14.33
CA GLY A 242 -9.75 -9.38 12.90
C GLY A 242 -8.49 -8.88 12.20
N PRO A 243 -8.42 -9.08 10.88
CA PRO A 243 -7.30 -8.59 10.07
C PRO A 243 -7.23 -7.05 10.11
N ILE A 244 -6.02 -6.53 10.04
CA ILE A 244 -5.80 -5.09 9.87
C ILE A 244 -5.45 -4.85 8.41
N ARG A 245 -6.26 -4.05 7.71
CA ARG A 245 -6.00 -3.64 6.33
C ARG A 245 -5.08 -2.43 6.32
N VAL A 246 -3.86 -2.64 5.88
CA VAL A 246 -2.82 -1.62 5.74
C VAL A 246 -2.57 -1.40 4.25
N GLN A 247 -2.56 -0.15 3.84
CA GLN A 247 -2.26 0.29 2.49
C GLN A 247 -0.94 1.08 2.46
N MET A 248 -0.38 1.33 1.28
CA MET A 248 0.87 2.10 1.18
C MET A 248 0.74 3.52 1.73
N ILE A 249 -0.45 4.12 1.58
CA ILE A 249 -0.72 5.50 2.05
C ILE A 249 -0.70 5.62 3.57
N ASP A 250 -0.83 4.51 4.29
CA ASP A 250 -0.73 4.48 5.76
C ASP A 250 0.71 4.62 6.24
N SER A 251 1.68 4.69 5.32
CA SER A 251 3.09 4.84 5.60
C SER A 251 3.78 5.71 4.54
N ASP A 252 5.05 5.98 4.72
CA ASP A 252 5.92 6.64 3.73
C ASP A 252 6.12 5.82 2.44
N ALA A 253 5.76 4.53 2.46
CA ALA A 253 5.88 3.64 1.31
C ALA A 253 5.08 4.10 0.07
N ALA A 254 4.07 4.97 0.23
CA ALA A 254 3.37 5.58 -0.90
C ALA A 254 4.21 6.63 -1.61
N TYR A 255 5.09 7.32 -0.92
CA TYR A 255 5.75 8.55 -1.34
C TYR A 255 7.25 8.38 -1.58
N LEU A 256 7.95 7.80 -0.59
CA LEU A 256 9.39 7.73 -0.60
C LEU A 256 9.90 6.70 -1.60
N HIS A 257 10.97 7.05 -2.28
CA HIS A 257 11.71 6.16 -3.15
C HIS A 257 13.21 6.36 -2.92
N ALA A 258 13.96 5.27 -2.87
CA ALA A 258 15.41 5.35 -2.88
C ALA A 258 15.89 5.82 -4.26
N ASN A 259 16.82 6.77 -4.27
CA ASN A 259 17.31 7.40 -5.51
C ASN A 259 17.98 6.42 -6.50
N LYS A 260 18.20 5.17 -6.12
CA LYS A 260 18.97 4.21 -6.93
C LYS A 260 18.29 2.89 -7.26
N ASN A 261 17.12 2.54 -6.74
CA ASN A 261 16.40 1.30 -7.11
C ASN A 261 14.97 1.33 -6.58
N VAL A 262 14.11 2.04 -7.26
CA VAL A 262 12.66 2.05 -6.97
C VAL A 262 12.00 0.71 -7.30
N TYR A 263 12.61 -0.07 -8.20
CA TYR A 263 11.97 -1.27 -8.72
C TYR A 263 11.94 -2.43 -7.73
N TRP A 264 10.77 -3.04 -7.60
CA TRP A 264 10.55 -4.24 -6.82
C TRP A 264 10.59 -5.52 -7.66
N ALA A 265 10.32 -5.44 -8.97
CA ALA A 265 10.29 -6.60 -9.89
C ALA A 265 11.65 -7.26 -10.12
#